data_4fa19cf589a48eccf60781e26a13437a
#
_entry.id   4fa19cf589a48eccf60781e26a13437a
#
_cell.length_a   1.000
_cell.length_b   1.000
_cell.length_c   1.000
_cell.angle_alpha   90.00
_cell.angle_beta   90.00
_cell.angle_gamma   90.00
#
_symmetry.space_group_name_H-M   'P 1'
#
loop_
_entity.id
_entity.type
_entity.pdbx_description
1 polymer ?
#
loop_
_entity_poly.entity_id
_entity_poly.type
_entity_poly.pdbx_seq_one_letter_code
_entity_poly.pdbx_strand_id
1 'polypeptide(L)'
;MIPKLYDHQKKIIDKDPLKCGLFLGTGASKTRTALELAEGKVLVICPKQQRDDETWQIENEKWETKKNLQVISKEDLRKSWDDLEYHDTVIIDECHNNLGVLPSYVQKNKIRKPKTSQIFEATYKFLMKHSPKRLYLSSATPAPKPMSVWAIGFLFGQDWDFDKFRDVYYTQIRIGLRRVWIPKKDEATKQRLAELIQKLGYTGGLNDFFDVPDQTHKVVEIDLSKEQKQAVTDISFAEADPLVRRARLRTIENGVLYGKKIEELDGKTDKMSSETKIFKSYKIDYIKERALEFPKLLIFANYTAQITEIEKALKKEGYNVSTLTGQTKDRTFIRKVNESPEPHIIIAQCDISSGYSLSSFPCVIYASKSWRYVSYEQSVGRVLRANKLKKNLYIHLVVKGCDLDCHNSIMSGQDFQEKLTLNI
;
A
#
# COMPACT_ATOMS: atom_id res chain seq x y z
N MET A 1 -29.15 -13.20 4.04
CA MET A 1 -28.57 -14.47 3.52
C MET A 1 -27.08 -14.24 3.32
N ILE A 2 -26.21 -15.04 3.95
CA ILE A 2 -24.75 -14.92 3.80
C ILE A 2 -24.36 -15.42 2.41
N PRO A 3 -23.60 -14.64 1.62
CA PRO A 3 -23.12 -15.09 0.31
C PRO A 3 -22.28 -16.36 0.44
N LYS A 4 -22.42 -17.28 -0.50
CA LYS A 4 -21.61 -18.50 -0.55
C LYS A 4 -20.12 -18.17 -0.63
N LEU A 5 -19.28 -19.07 -0.13
CA LEU A 5 -17.83 -19.00 -0.33
C LEU A 5 -17.50 -19.12 -1.82
N TYR A 6 -16.53 -18.36 -2.28
CA TYR A 6 -15.96 -18.54 -3.62
C TYR A 6 -15.17 -19.85 -3.72
N ASP A 7 -14.98 -20.39 -4.90
CA ASP A 7 -14.35 -21.68 -5.09
C ASP A 7 -12.88 -21.71 -4.61
N HIS A 8 -12.14 -20.63 -4.81
CA HIS A 8 -10.78 -20.53 -4.27
C HIS A 8 -10.76 -20.51 -2.74
N GLN A 9 -11.75 -19.88 -2.09
CA GLN A 9 -11.88 -19.91 -0.63
C GLN A 9 -12.17 -21.33 -0.13
N LYS A 10 -13.13 -22.02 -0.74
CA LYS A 10 -13.44 -23.42 -0.40
C LYS A 10 -12.22 -24.31 -0.51
N LYS A 11 -11.48 -24.23 -1.64
CA LYS A 11 -10.24 -24.99 -1.85
C LYS A 11 -9.19 -24.77 -0.78
N ILE A 12 -9.10 -23.55 -0.22
CA ILE A 12 -8.16 -23.23 0.86
C ILE A 12 -8.68 -23.78 2.20
N ILE A 13 -9.96 -23.58 2.48
CA ILE A 13 -10.61 -23.98 3.73
C ILE A 13 -10.65 -25.51 3.83
N ASP A 14 -10.98 -26.20 2.76
CA ASP A 14 -11.04 -27.67 2.72
C ASP A 14 -9.68 -28.34 2.98
N LYS A 15 -8.57 -27.65 2.69
CA LYS A 15 -7.19 -28.11 3.00
C LYS A 15 -6.80 -27.91 4.45
N ASP A 16 -7.52 -27.06 5.16
CA ASP A 16 -7.32 -26.70 6.57
C ASP A 16 -5.84 -26.51 6.99
N PRO A 17 -5.09 -25.61 6.34
CA PRO A 17 -3.68 -25.43 6.64
C PRO A 17 -3.48 -24.81 8.03
N LEU A 18 -2.60 -25.38 8.85
CA LEU A 18 -2.28 -24.81 10.17
C LEU A 18 -1.42 -23.54 10.06
N LYS A 19 -0.54 -23.47 9.06
CA LYS A 19 0.31 -22.29 8.81
C LYS A 19 0.37 -22.05 7.31
N CYS A 20 -0.05 -20.88 6.87
CA CYS A 20 0.08 -20.50 5.46
C CYS A 20 0.01 -19.00 5.22
N GLY A 21 0.53 -18.58 4.07
CA GLY A 21 0.28 -17.28 3.50
C GLY A 21 -1.06 -17.25 2.75
N LEU A 22 -1.84 -16.18 2.96
CA LEU A 22 -3.00 -15.83 2.16
C LEU A 22 -2.61 -14.64 1.26
N PHE A 23 -1.81 -14.94 0.23
CA PHE A 23 -1.21 -13.96 -0.66
C PHE A 23 -2.09 -13.69 -1.88
N LEU A 24 -3.35 -13.44 -1.60
CA LEU A 24 -4.38 -13.20 -2.60
C LEU A 24 -4.45 -11.71 -2.93
N GLY A 25 -4.71 -11.39 -4.18
CA GLY A 25 -4.83 -10.01 -4.66
C GLY A 25 -5.83 -9.17 -3.87
N THR A 26 -5.73 -7.86 -3.99
CA THR A 26 -6.68 -6.94 -3.35
C THR A 26 -8.08 -7.23 -3.90
N GLY A 27 -9.08 -7.30 -3.01
CA GLY A 27 -10.45 -7.62 -3.40
C GLY A 27 -10.78 -9.12 -3.47
N ALA A 28 -9.81 -10.02 -3.39
CA ALA A 28 -9.99 -11.49 -3.45
C ALA A 28 -10.42 -12.13 -2.10
N SER A 29 -11.04 -11.37 -1.21
CA SER A 29 -11.70 -11.83 0.03
C SER A 29 -10.79 -12.55 1.05
N LYS A 30 -9.53 -12.12 1.18
CA LYS A 30 -8.57 -12.63 2.16
C LYS A 30 -9.10 -12.68 3.60
N THR A 31 -9.73 -11.59 4.05
CA THR A 31 -10.23 -11.43 5.42
C THR A 31 -11.23 -12.52 5.77
N ARG A 32 -12.21 -12.78 4.88
CA ARG A 32 -13.17 -13.85 5.07
C ARG A 32 -12.51 -15.22 5.12
N THR A 33 -11.58 -15.51 4.21
CA THR A 33 -10.83 -16.78 4.19
C THR A 33 -10.09 -16.99 5.52
N ALA A 34 -9.42 -15.97 6.03
CA ALA A 34 -8.71 -16.05 7.30
C ALA A 34 -9.64 -16.27 8.50
N LEU A 35 -10.81 -15.61 8.51
CA LEU A 35 -11.82 -15.80 9.55
C LEU A 35 -12.42 -17.22 9.53
N GLU A 36 -12.73 -17.75 8.35
CA GLU A 36 -13.26 -19.12 8.23
C GLU A 36 -12.26 -20.19 8.72
N LEU A 37 -10.96 -20.00 8.41
CA LEU A 37 -9.87 -20.90 8.86
C LEU A 37 -9.54 -20.76 10.35
N ALA A 38 -9.89 -19.65 10.98
CA ALA A 38 -9.51 -19.37 12.36
C ALA A 38 -10.30 -20.24 13.33
N GLU A 39 -9.64 -20.71 14.39
CA GLU A 39 -10.22 -21.51 15.46
C GLU A 39 -9.81 -20.98 16.83
N GLY A 40 -10.64 -21.24 17.84
CA GLY A 40 -10.37 -20.87 19.23
C GLY A 40 -10.30 -19.37 19.46
N LYS A 41 -9.38 -18.95 20.33
CA LYS A 41 -9.09 -17.53 20.62
C LYS A 41 -8.21 -16.97 19.53
N VAL A 42 -8.65 -15.90 18.87
CA VAL A 42 -8.00 -15.37 17.66
C VAL A 42 -7.37 -14.01 17.93
N LEU A 43 -6.07 -13.88 17.69
CA LEU A 43 -5.38 -12.59 17.67
C LEU A 43 -5.22 -12.13 16.21
N VAL A 44 -5.70 -10.93 15.92
CA VAL A 44 -5.48 -10.25 14.64
C VAL A 44 -4.51 -9.10 14.85
N ILE A 45 -3.38 -9.14 14.13
CA ILE A 45 -2.38 -8.06 14.08
C ILE A 45 -2.54 -7.37 12.74
N CYS A 46 -2.95 -6.11 12.73
CA CYS A 46 -3.27 -5.38 11.51
C CYS A 46 -2.71 -3.94 11.51
N PRO A 47 -2.79 -3.19 10.40
CA PRO A 47 -2.54 -1.76 10.41
C PRO A 47 -3.43 -1.02 11.43
N LYS A 48 -2.86 -0.03 12.13
CA LYS A 48 -3.55 0.75 13.16
C LYS A 48 -4.94 1.22 12.72
N GLN A 49 -5.06 1.68 11.49
CA GLN A 49 -6.31 2.17 10.95
C GLN A 49 -7.41 1.09 10.86
N GLN A 50 -7.07 -0.14 10.47
CA GLN A 50 -8.04 -1.25 10.43
C GLN A 50 -8.54 -1.63 11.82
N ARG A 51 -7.68 -1.51 12.84
CA ARG A 51 -8.06 -1.68 14.24
C ARG A 51 -9.03 -0.57 14.67
N ASP A 52 -8.66 0.70 14.39
CA ASP A 52 -9.44 1.87 14.81
C ASP A 52 -10.80 1.95 14.08
N ASP A 53 -10.87 1.46 12.83
CA ASP A 53 -12.09 1.37 12.03
C ASP A 53 -12.87 0.05 12.31
N GLU A 54 -12.47 -0.77 13.28
CA GLU A 54 -13.08 -2.06 13.65
C GLU A 54 -13.32 -3.00 12.46
N THR A 55 -12.45 -2.92 11.43
CA THR A 55 -12.63 -3.62 10.15
C THR A 55 -12.82 -5.13 10.34
N TRP A 56 -12.06 -5.77 11.22
CA TRP A 56 -12.12 -7.20 11.45
C TRP A 56 -13.36 -7.63 12.23
N GLN A 57 -13.82 -6.82 13.18
CA GLN A 57 -15.07 -7.04 13.91
C GLN A 57 -16.25 -6.95 12.97
N ILE A 58 -16.32 -5.89 12.14
CA ILE A 58 -17.35 -5.69 11.13
C ILE A 58 -17.40 -6.86 10.12
N GLU A 59 -16.26 -7.33 9.64
CA GLU A 59 -16.22 -8.48 8.73
C GLU A 59 -16.60 -9.79 9.43
N ASN A 60 -16.24 -9.98 10.71
CA ASN A 60 -16.64 -11.13 11.51
C ASN A 60 -18.16 -11.22 11.70
N GLU A 61 -18.81 -10.09 11.98
CA GLU A 61 -20.26 -9.98 12.06
C GLU A 61 -20.93 -10.19 10.71
N LYS A 62 -20.46 -9.50 9.68
CA LYS A 62 -20.99 -9.57 8.31
C LYS A 62 -21.00 -10.99 7.73
N TRP A 63 -19.98 -11.78 8.01
CA TRP A 63 -19.87 -13.16 7.55
C TRP A 63 -20.40 -14.18 8.55
N GLU A 64 -20.91 -13.71 9.71
CA GLU A 64 -21.44 -14.54 10.81
C GLU A 64 -20.46 -15.62 11.27
N THR A 65 -19.14 -15.36 11.17
CA THR A 65 -18.13 -16.33 11.57
C THR A 65 -18.01 -16.47 13.09
N LYS A 66 -18.55 -15.50 13.86
CA LYS A 66 -18.68 -15.53 15.32
C LYS A 66 -17.39 -15.87 16.08
N LYS A 67 -16.23 -15.45 15.54
CA LYS A 67 -14.94 -15.73 16.16
C LYS A 67 -14.70 -14.82 17.37
N ASN A 68 -14.02 -15.34 18.39
CA ASN A 68 -13.57 -14.57 19.54
C ASN A 68 -12.27 -13.82 19.16
N LEU A 69 -12.42 -12.56 18.72
CA LEU A 69 -11.33 -11.76 18.18
C LEU A 69 -10.75 -10.79 19.21
N GLN A 70 -9.43 -10.83 19.37
CA GLN A 70 -8.65 -9.69 19.87
C GLN A 70 -7.95 -9.04 18.67
N VAL A 71 -8.20 -7.74 18.42
CA VAL A 71 -7.60 -7.01 17.31
C VAL A 71 -6.65 -5.95 17.86
N ILE A 72 -5.40 -6.00 17.42
CA ILE A 72 -4.35 -5.05 17.83
C ILE A 72 -3.62 -4.49 16.61
N SER A 73 -3.00 -3.34 16.76
CA SER A 73 -2.11 -2.84 15.72
C SER A 73 -0.70 -3.44 15.84
N LYS A 74 0.06 -3.41 14.74
CA LYS A 74 1.47 -3.78 14.74
C LYS A 74 2.31 -2.90 15.69
N GLU A 75 1.88 -1.66 15.91
CA GLU A 75 2.48 -0.73 16.85
C GLU A 75 2.22 -1.15 18.29
N ASP A 76 1.03 -1.65 18.61
CA ASP A 76 0.69 -2.19 19.92
C ASP A 76 1.48 -3.48 20.18
N LEU A 77 1.52 -4.40 19.21
CA LEU A 77 2.36 -5.59 19.30
C LEU A 77 3.81 -5.23 19.63
N ARG A 78 4.39 -4.22 18.95
CA ARG A 78 5.76 -3.78 19.23
C ARG A 78 5.97 -3.32 20.66
N LYS A 79 4.96 -2.69 21.27
CA LYS A 79 5.06 -2.12 22.63
C LYS A 79 4.83 -3.16 23.73
N SER A 80 3.94 -4.11 23.49
CA SER A 80 3.40 -4.99 24.53
C SER A 80 3.33 -6.48 24.14
N TRP A 81 4.20 -6.93 23.22
CA TRP A 81 4.20 -8.33 22.77
C TRP A 81 4.36 -9.33 23.93
N ASP A 82 5.02 -8.94 25.02
CA ASP A 82 5.30 -9.79 26.16
C ASP A 82 4.11 -9.92 27.13
N ASP A 83 3.23 -8.93 27.13
CA ASP A 83 2.03 -8.89 27.96
C ASP A 83 0.82 -9.59 27.33
N LEU A 84 0.92 -9.95 26.02
CA LEU A 84 -0.15 -10.62 25.33
C LEU A 84 -0.31 -12.06 25.82
N GLU A 85 -1.56 -12.47 25.97
CA GLU A 85 -1.91 -13.84 26.30
C GLU A 85 -1.75 -14.79 25.10
N TYR A 86 -1.86 -16.08 25.39
CA TYR A 86 -1.90 -17.12 24.37
C TYR A 86 -3.17 -17.02 23.51
N HIS A 87 -3.02 -17.24 22.19
CA HIS A 87 -4.10 -17.36 21.22
C HIS A 87 -3.91 -18.63 20.39
N ASP A 88 -5.01 -19.33 20.09
CA ASP A 88 -4.96 -20.54 19.25
C ASP A 88 -4.64 -20.20 17.81
N THR A 89 -5.20 -19.10 17.31
CA THR A 89 -4.97 -18.59 15.96
C THR A 89 -4.37 -17.19 15.99
N VAL A 90 -3.34 -16.97 15.18
CA VAL A 90 -2.77 -15.63 14.93
C VAL A 90 -2.89 -15.29 13.45
N ILE A 91 -3.48 -14.16 13.15
CA ILE A 91 -3.61 -13.60 11.80
C ILE A 91 -2.81 -12.30 11.74
N ILE A 92 -1.87 -12.20 10.79
CA ILE A 92 -1.10 -10.97 10.55
C ILE A 92 -1.54 -10.40 9.22
N ASP A 93 -2.38 -9.36 9.26
CA ASP A 93 -2.88 -8.70 8.06
C ASP A 93 -1.92 -7.61 7.58
N GLU A 94 -1.87 -7.43 6.26
CA GLU A 94 -0.85 -6.62 5.58
C GLU A 94 0.56 -6.95 6.09
N CYS A 95 0.85 -8.26 6.15
CA CYS A 95 2.04 -8.83 6.80
C CYS A 95 3.36 -8.22 6.30
N HIS A 96 3.42 -7.71 5.05
CA HIS A 96 4.60 -7.03 4.53
C HIS A 96 5.09 -5.87 5.43
N ASN A 97 4.21 -5.29 6.24
CA ASN A 97 4.58 -4.28 7.24
C ASN A 97 5.33 -4.86 8.46
N ASN A 98 5.22 -6.16 8.69
CA ASN A 98 5.85 -6.86 9.81
C ASN A 98 7.16 -7.57 9.41
N LEU A 99 7.49 -7.59 8.10
CA LEU A 99 8.59 -8.36 7.54
C LEU A 99 9.88 -7.54 7.34
N GLY A 100 10.14 -6.59 8.21
CA GLY A 100 11.28 -5.67 8.11
C GLY A 100 12.63 -6.34 8.40
N VAL A 101 13.16 -7.10 7.44
CA VAL A 101 14.49 -7.71 7.48
C VAL A 101 15.36 -7.10 6.37
N LEU A 102 16.58 -6.69 6.72
CA LEU A 102 17.54 -6.13 5.78
C LEU A 102 18.63 -7.17 5.42
N PRO A 103 19.19 -7.13 4.21
CA PRO A 103 20.23 -8.04 3.76
C PRO A 103 21.61 -7.73 4.38
N SER A 104 21.63 -7.27 5.61
CA SER A 104 22.81 -6.87 6.36
C SER A 104 22.72 -7.36 7.80
N TYR A 105 23.84 -7.30 8.50
CA TYR A 105 23.93 -7.69 9.90
C TYR A 105 24.08 -6.49 10.82
N VAL A 106 23.68 -6.66 12.06
CA VAL A 106 24.10 -5.86 13.21
C VAL A 106 24.91 -6.74 14.16
N GLN A 107 25.92 -6.16 14.78
CA GLN A 107 26.65 -6.81 15.84
C GLN A 107 26.20 -6.21 17.18
N LYS A 108 25.69 -7.05 18.07
CA LYS A 108 25.30 -6.67 19.42
C LYS A 108 25.86 -7.72 20.40
N ASN A 109 26.60 -7.27 21.40
CA ASN A 109 27.23 -8.15 22.39
C ASN A 109 28.05 -9.30 21.78
N LYS A 110 28.88 -8.97 20.75
CA LYS A 110 29.68 -9.93 19.97
C LYS A 110 28.87 -10.93 19.11
N ILE A 111 27.54 -10.90 19.17
CA ILE A 111 26.66 -11.76 18.38
C ILE A 111 26.29 -11.03 17.08
N ARG A 112 26.57 -11.67 15.95
CA ARG A 112 26.18 -11.20 14.61
C ARG A 112 24.80 -11.75 14.27
N LYS A 113 23.82 -10.89 14.06
CA LYS A 113 22.45 -11.28 13.67
C LYS A 113 21.93 -10.42 12.51
N PRO A 114 20.98 -10.92 11.69
CA PRO A 114 20.33 -10.13 10.67
C PRO A 114 19.80 -8.81 11.23
N LYS A 115 19.93 -7.74 10.46
CA LYS A 115 19.36 -6.44 10.83
C LYS A 115 17.86 -6.45 10.58
N THR A 116 17.08 -6.30 11.64
CA THR A 116 15.61 -6.39 11.61
C THR A 116 14.96 -5.13 12.14
N SER A 117 13.71 -4.89 11.75
CA SER A 117 12.89 -3.85 12.36
C SER A 117 12.40 -4.29 13.75
N GLN A 118 12.10 -3.33 14.62
CA GLN A 118 11.54 -3.61 15.95
C GLN A 118 10.20 -4.35 15.86
N ILE A 119 9.40 -4.09 14.81
CA ILE A 119 8.12 -4.77 14.59
C ILE A 119 8.36 -6.25 14.25
N PHE A 120 9.32 -6.55 13.37
CA PHE A 120 9.67 -7.95 13.08
C PHE A 120 10.18 -8.67 14.33
N GLU A 121 11.04 -8.06 15.11
CA GLU A 121 11.54 -8.65 16.37
C GLU A 121 10.42 -8.94 17.36
N ALA A 122 9.48 -8.02 17.54
CA ALA A 122 8.32 -8.21 18.40
C ALA A 122 7.41 -9.33 17.89
N THR A 123 7.14 -9.35 16.57
CA THR A 123 6.36 -10.41 15.93
C THR A 123 7.00 -11.78 16.15
N TYR A 124 8.30 -11.89 15.91
CA TYR A 124 9.04 -13.14 16.09
C TYR A 124 9.04 -13.60 17.55
N LYS A 125 9.35 -12.71 18.48
CA LYS A 125 9.38 -13.04 19.92
C LYS A 125 8.00 -13.49 20.42
N PHE A 126 6.94 -12.82 20.00
CA PHE A 126 5.58 -13.21 20.33
C PHE A 126 5.25 -14.62 19.82
N LEU A 127 5.53 -14.91 18.54
CA LEU A 127 5.27 -16.21 17.94
C LEU A 127 6.11 -17.33 18.59
N MET A 128 7.36 -17.04 18.98
CA MET A 128 8.20 -18.01 19.69
C MET A 128 7.71 -18.27 21.11
N LYS A 129 7.27 -17.24 21.84
CA LYS A 129 6.75 -17.37 23.22
C LYS A 129 5.48 -18.22 23.25
N HIS A 130 4.57 -17.99 22.31
CA HIS A 130 3.23 -18.56 22.34
C HIS A 130 3.01 -19.77 21.43
N SER A 131 3.79 -19.91 20.36
CA SER A 131 3.68 -21.03 19.39
C SER A 131 2.23 -21.35 19.03
N PRO A 132 1.48 -20.40 18.39
CA PRO A 132 0.07 -20.59 18.10
C PRO A 132 -0.16 -21.82 17.22
N LYS A 133 -1.29 -22.53 17.42
CA LYS A 133 -1.66 -23.69 16.61
C LYS A 133 -1.82 -23.32 15.13
N ARG A 134 -2.40 -22.14 14.86
CA ARG A 134 -2.66 -21.63 13.51
C ARG A 134 -2.01 -20.26 13.30
N LEU A 135 -1.32 -20.09 12.17
CA LEU A 135 -0.67 -18.83 11.81
C LEU A 135 -0.96 -18.48 10.34
N TYR A 136 -1.63 -17.37 10.11
CA TYR A 136 -1.96 -16.88 8.79
C TYR A 136 -1.33 -15.52 8.52
N LEU A 137 -0.54 -15.43 7.45
CA LEU A 137 0.05 -14.18 6.98
C LEU A 137 -0.73 -13.69 5.75
N SER A 138 -1.45 -12.59 5.88
CA SER A 138 -2.32 -12.04 4.84
C SER A 138 -1.68 -10.82 4.19
N SER A 139 -1.61 -10.78 2.86
CA SER A 139 -1.20 -9.60 2.08
C SER A 139 -1.49 -9.77 0.59
N ALA A 140 -1.81 -8.68 -0.11
CA ALA A 140 -1.84 -8.66 -1.58
C ALA A 140 -0.43 -8.56 -2.18
N THR A 141 0.51 -8.00 -1.43
CA THR A 141 1.91 -7.77 -1.83
C THR A 141 2.85 -8.29 -0.74
N PRO A 142 2.94 -9.62 -0.54
CA PRO A 142 3.60 -10.19 0.63
C PRO A 142 5.10 -9.93 0.66
N ALA A 143 5.72 -9.84 -0.50
CA ALA A 143 7.17 -9.78 -0.64
C ALA A 143 7.63 -8.63 -1.53
N PRO A 144 7.54 -7.37 -1.07
CA PRO A 144 8.05 -6.23 -1.82
C PRO A 144 9.56 -6.30 -2.05
N LYS A 145 10.29 -7.08 -1.26
CA LYS A 145 11.74 -7.33 -1.37
C LYS A 145 12.05 -8.79 -1.12
N PRO A 146 13.13 -9.36 -1.69
CA PRO A 146 13.49 -10.77 -1.49
C PRO A 146 13.61 -11.15 -0.01
N MET A 147 14.17 -10.29 0.86
CA MET A 147 14.26 -10.57 2.30
C MET A 147 12.88 -10.70 2.99
N SER A 148 11.81 -10.18 2.40
CA SER A 148 10.45 -10.43 2.92
C SER A 148 10.06 -11.91 2.74
N VAL A 149 10.48 -12.56 1.64
CA VAL A 149 10.25 -14.00 1.43
C VAL A 149 11.00 -14.82 2.48
N TRP A 150 12.26 -14.48 2.75
CA TRP A 150 13.04 -15.11 3.82
C TRP A 150 12.34 -14.94 5.17
N ALA A 151 11.88 -13.74 5.47
CA ALA A 151 11.19 -13.44 6.73
C ALA A 151 9.89 -14.23 6.90
N ILE A 152 9.10 -14.40 5.84
CA ILE A 152 7.89 -15.26 5.84
C ILE A 152 8.28 -16.70 6.15
N GLY A 153 9.26 -17.26 5.41
CA GLY A 153 9.74 -18.60 5.63
C GLY A 153 10.22 -18.81 7.07
N PHE A 154 11.01 -17.86 7.58
CA PHE A 154 11.51 -17.88 8.95
C PHE A 154 10.38 -17.89 10.00
N LEU A 155 9.33 -17.07 9.84
CA LEU A 155 8.17 -17.05 10.74
C LEU A 155 7.36 -18.37 10.65
N PHE A 156 7.36 -19.05 9.52
CA PHE A 156 6.74 -20.38 9.36
C PHE A 156 7.63 -21.52 9.86
N GLY A 157 8.85 -21.23 10.32
CA GLY A 157 9.79 -22.22 10.84
C GLY A 157 10.64 -22.90 9.77
N GLN A 158 10.79 -22.28 8.59
CA GLN A 158 11.73 -22.77 7.57
C GLN A 158 13.18 -22.49 8.03
N ASP A 159 14.03 -23.49 7.94
CA ASP A 159 15.46 -23.38 8.26
C ASP A 159 16.26 -22.93 7.02
N TRP A 160 16.01 -21.68 6.59
CA TRP A 160 16.74 -21.08 5.47
C TRP A 160 17.94 -20.30 5.98
N ASP A 161 19.13 -20.73 5.56
CA ASP A 161 20.37 -20.01 5.84
C ASP A 161 20.30 -18.58 5.29
N PHE A 162 20.50 -17.60 6.18
CA PHE A 162 20.36 -16.18 5.83
C PHE A 162 21.41 -15.73 4.81
N ASP A 163 22.69 -16.13 4.96
CA ASP A 163 23.76 -15.71 4.05
C ASP A 163 23.55 -16.33 2.67
N LYS A 164 23.25 -17.63 2.59
CA LYS A 164 22.96 -18.30 1.32
C LYS A 164 21.76 -17.65 0.61
N PHE A 165 20.66 -17.39 1.34
CA PHE A 165 19.51 -16.71 0.77
C PHE A 165 19.87 -15.32 0.25
N ARG A 166 20.55 -14.50 1.07
CA ARG A 166 21.00 -13.17 0.65
C ARG A 166 21.85 -13.23 -0.62
N ASP A 167 22.87 -14.08 -0.67
CA ASP A 167 23.81 -14.14 -1.78
C ASP A 167 23.18 -14.67 -3.08
N VAL A 168 22.13 -15.48 -2.98
CA VAL A 168 21.31 -15.87 -4.15
C VAL A 168 20.51 -14.70 -4.69
N TYR A 169 19.87 -13.88 -3.84
CA TYR A 169 18.88 -12.89 -4.25
C TYR A 169 19.38 -11.45 -4.27
N TYR A 170 20.59 -11.18 -3.79
CA TYR A 170 21.19 -9.85 -3.76
C TYR A 170 22.58 -9.84 -4.37
N THR A 171 22.97 -8.66 -4.87
CA THR A 171 24.35 -8.35 -5.28
C THR A 171 24.87 -7.23 -4.39
N GLN A 172 26.10 -7.37 -3.91
CA GLN A 172 26.75 -6.32 -3.16
C GLN A 172 27.46 -5.37 -4.13
N ILE A 173 27.13 -4.09 -4.06
CA ILE A 173 27.80 -3.04 -4.82
C ILE A 173 28.47 -2.05 -3.88
N ARG A 174 29.43 -1.28 -4.41
CA ARG A 174 30.10 -0.21 -3.68
C ARG A 174 29.61 1.14 -4.19
N ILE A 175 29.10 1.96 -3.27
CA ILE A 175 28.70 3.36 -3.54
C ILE A 175 29.59 4.24 -2.65
N GLY A 176 30.59 4.90 -3.25
CA GLY A 176 31.61 5.61 -2.51
C GLY A 176 32.36 4.66 -1.54
N LEU A 177 32.38 4.99 -0.25
CA LEU A 177 33.00 4.17 0.80
C LEU A 177 32.05 3.09 1.39
N ARG A 178 30.78 3.06 1.01
CA ARG A 178 29.78 2.15 1.58
C ARG A 178 29.53 0.94 0.67
N ARG A 179 29.36 -0.23 1.27
CA ARG A 179 28.88 -1.43 0.58
C ARG A 179 27.36 -1.53 0.81
N VAL A 180 26.63 -1.70 -0.28
CA VAL A 180 25.15 -1.76 -0.28
C VAL A 180 24.70 -3.05 -0.97
N TRP A 181 23.69 -3.72 -0.42
CA TRP A 181 23.07 -4.88 -1.03
C TRP A 181 21.89 -4.45 -1.87
N ILE A 182 21.90 -4.81 -3.14
CA ILE A 182 20.82 -4.51 -4.09
C ILE A 182 20.16 -5.81 -4.53
N PRO A 183 18.81 -5.89 -4.55
CA PRO A 183 18.10 -7.05 -5.07
C PRO A 183 18.45 -7.31 -6.53
N LYS A 184 18.71 -8.56 -6.87
CA LYS A 184 18.85 -8.98 -8.27
C LYS A 184 17.49 -8.84 -8.96
N LYS A 185 17.49 -8.40 -10.23
CA LYS A 185 16.28 -8.08 -10.99
C LYS A 185 16.07 -8.97 -12.22
N ASP A 186 16.95 -9.95 -12.43
CA ASP A 186 16.82 -10.90 -13.53
C ASP A 186 15.57 -11.79 -13.38
N GLU A 187 15.02 -12.24 -14.50
CA GLU A 187 13.78 -13.00 -14.53
C GLU A 187 13.91 -14.35 -13.79
N ALA A 188 15.07 -15.00 -13.84
CA ALA A 188 15.28 -16.25 -13.12
C ALA A 188 15.20 -16.04 -11.60
N THR A 189 15.74 -14.93 -11.09
CA THR A 189 15.62 -14.55 -9.67
C THR A 189 14.17 -14.28 -9.29
N LYS A 190 13.42 -13.54 -10.11
CA LYS A 190 11.99 -13.26 -9.88
C LYS A 190 11.15 -14.53 -9.86
N GLN A 191 11.38 -15.42 -10.83
CA GLN A 191 10.67 -16.70 -10.92
C GLN A 191 10.93 -17.56 -9.68
N ARG A 192 12.19 -17.70 -9.25
CA ARG A 192 12.53 -18.44 -8.02
C ARG A 192 11.84 -17.88 -6.77
N LEU A 193 11.78 -16.55 -6.65
CA LEU A 193 11.07 -15.90 -5.53
C LEU A 193 9.56 -16.19 -5.60
N ALA A 194 8.95 -16.15 -6.79
CA ALA A 194 7.53 -16.47 -6.98
C ALA A 194 7.24 -17.92 -6.58
N GLU A 195 8.08 -18.88 -6.98
CA GLU A 195 7.98 -20.29 -6.60
C GLU A 195 8.09 -20.50 -5.08
N LEU A 196 9.00 -19.77 -4.41
CA LEU A 196 9.10 -19.82 -2.94
C LEU A 196 7.84 -19.28 -2.26
N ILE A 197 7.28 -18.17 -2.75
CA ILE A 197 6.03 -17.58 -2.22
C ILE A 197 4.87 -18.58 -2.39
N GLN A 198 4.77 -19.25 -3.55
CA GLN A 198 3.75 -20.27 -3.80
C GLN A 198 3.88 -21.48 -2.87
N LYS A 199 5.10 -21.85 -2.47
CA LYS A 199 5.33 -22.91 -1.46
C LYS A 199 4.95 -22.47 -0.04
N LEU A 200 5.01 -21.18 0.25
CA LEU A 200 4.69 -20.61 1.57
C LEU A 200 3.21 -20.30 1.77
N GLY A 201 2.41 -20.30 0.69
CA GLY A 201 1.00 -19.99 0.80
C GLY A 201 0.24 -20.00 -0.51
N TYR A 202 -1.01 -19.58 -0.44
CA TYR A 202 -1.91 -19.50 -1.57
C TYR A 202 -1.74 -18.14 -2.25
N THR A 203 -1.47 -18.16 -3.53
CA THR A 203 -1.26 -16.95 -4.35
C THR A 203 -2.32 -16.84 -5.43
N GLY A 204 -2.62 -15.64 -5.87
CA GLY A 204 -3.50 -15.37 -7.00
C GLY A 204 -4.01 -13.94 -6.99
N GLY A 205 -4.12 -13.35 -8.18
CA GLY A 205 -4.75 -12.05 -8.40
C GLY A 205 -6.27 -12.15 -8.47
N LEU A 206 -6.93 -11.00 -8.58
CA LEU A 206 -8.39 -10.98 -8.74
C LEU A 206 -8.82 -11.68 -10.05
N ASN A 207 -8.03 -11.51 -11.12
CA ASN A 207 -8.29 -12.12 -12.44
C ASN A 207 -8.14 -13.65 -12.46
N ASP A 208 -7.39 -14.22 -11.51
CA ASP A 208 -7.23 -15.67 -11.42
C ASP A 208 -8.49 -16.36 -10.84
N PHE A 209 -9.34 -15.59 -10.18
CA PHE A 209 -10.49 -16.10 -9.46
C PHE A 209 -11.84 -15.63 -10.00
N PHE A 210 -11.83 -14.52 -10.76
CA PHE A 210 -13.05 -13.87 -11.23
C PHE A 210 -12.87 -13.42 -12.68
N ASP A 211 -13.97 -13.43 -13.43
CA ASP A 211 -14.05 -12.77 -14.73
C ASP A 211 -14.14 -11.25 -14.50
N VAL A 212 -12.95 -10.61 -14.47
CA VAL A 212 -12.83 -9.18 -14.23
C VAL A 212 -12.97 -8.45 -15.56
N PRO A 213 -13.96 -7.55 -15.71
CA PRO A 213 -14.11 -6.76 -16.91
C PRO A 213 -12.84 -5.96 -17.24
N ASP A 214 -12.51 -5.82 -18.52
CA ASP A 214 -11.39 -5.02 -18.97
C ASP A 214 -11.46 -3.60 -18.44
N GLN A 215 -10.39 -3.18 -17.77
CA GLN A 215 -10.27 -1.84 -17.25
C GLN A 215 -9.59 -0.94 -18.26
N THR A 216 -10.15 0.24 -18.50
CA THR A 216 -9.56 1.21 -19.45
C THR A 216 -8.61 2.13 -18.71
N HIS A 217 -7.33 2.13 -19.10
CA HIS A 217 -6.33 3.05 -18.58
C HIS A 217 -5.96 4.08 -19.64
N LYS A 218 -6.08 5.37 -19.29
CA LYS A 218 -5.72 6.49 -20.15
C LYS A 218 -4.66 7.34 -19.47
N VAL A 219 -3.53 7.54 -20.12
CA VAL A 219 -2.50 8.50 -19.68
C VAL A 219 -2.74 9.82 -20.39
N VAL A 220 -2.80 10.89 -19.62
CA VAL A 220 -2.99 12.25 -20.12
C VAL A 220 -1.82 13.11 -19.67
N GLU A 221 -1.04 13.56 -20.64
CA GLU A 221 0.06 14.51 -20.36
C GLU A 221 -0.51 15.91 -20.19
N ILE A 222 -0.10 16.57 -19.11
CA ILE A 222 -0.54 17.92 -18.74
C ILE A 222 0.65 18.86 -18.77
N ASP A 223 0.48 20.00 -19.40
CA ASP A 223 1.48 21.05 -19.46
C ASP A 223 1.67 21.75 -18.12
N LEU A 224 2.88 22.24 -17.89
CA LEU A 224 3.19 23.13 -16.78
C LEU A 224 2.73 24.55 -17.08
N SER A 225 2.19 25.24 -16.08
CA SER A 225 1.98 26.70 -16.15
C SER A 225 3.31 27.44 -16.24
N LYS A 226 3.27 28.71 -16.67
CA LYS A 226 4.49 29.54 -16.76
C LYS A 226 5.23 29.61 -15.42
N GLU A 227 4.50 29.78 -14.32
CA GLU A 227 5.06 29.82 -12.96
C GLU A 227 5.71 28.50 -12.55
N GLN A 228 5.10 27.37 -12.88
CA GLN A 228 5.69 26.05 -12.63
C GLN A 228 6.96 25.84 -13.45
N LYS A 229 6.98 26.22 -14.73
CA LYS A 229 8.17 26.12 -15.61
C LYS A 229 9.35 26.90 -15.01
N GLN A 230 9.09 28.14 -14.55
CA GLN A 230 10.11 28.94 -13.89
C GLN A 230 10.62 28.26 -12.61
N ALA A 231 9.73 27.80 -11.74
CA ALA A 231 10.10 27.12 -10.51
C ALA A 231 10.90 25.81 -10.74
N VAL A 232 10.57 25.04 -11.78
CA VAL A 232 11.33 23.85 -12.20
C VAL A 232 12.77 24.26 -12.59
N THR A 233 12.92 25.34 -13.35
CA THR A 233 14.24 25.87 -13.73
C THR A 233 15.02 26.30 -12.50
N ASP A 234 14.42 27.08 -11.62
CA ASP A 234 15.08 27.61 -10.40
C ASP A 234 15.58 26.46 -9.51
N ILE A 235 14.74 25.45 -9.23
CA ILE A 235 15.11 24.30 -8.42
C ILE A 235 16.16 23.43 -9.10
N SER A 236 16.13 23.28 -10.41
CA SER A 236 17.12 22.49 -11.15
C SER A 236 18.54 23.05 -11.02
N PHE A 237 18.68 24.37 -10.89
CA PHE A 237 19.96 25.04 -10.67
C PHE A 237 20.34 25.19 -9.19
N ALA A 238 19.37 25.46 -8.32
CA ALA A 238 19.63 25.80 -6.92
C ALA A 238 19.85 24.58 -6.01
N GLU A 239 19.25 23.42 -6.33
CA GLU A 239 19.30 22.23 -5.47
C GLU A 239 20.42 21.28 -5.91
N ALA A 240 21.45 21.17 -5.07
CA ALA A 240 22.62 20.35 -5.35
C ALA A 240 22.39 18.85 -5.12
N ASP A 241 21.56 18.48 -4.13
CA ASP A 241 21.25 17.07 -3.84
C ASP A 241 20.28 16.52 -4.90
N PRO A 242 20.68 15.49 -5.67
CA PRO A 242 19.84 14.94 -6.74
C PRO A 242 18.51 14.36 -6.24
N LEU A 243 18.48 13.77 -5.04
CA LEU A 243 17.27 13.16 -4.47
C LEU A 243 16.28 14.25 -4.03
N VAL A 244 16.78 15.24 -3.30
CA VAL A 244 16.01 16.40 -2.87
C VAL A 244 15.48 17.18 -4.07
N ARG A 245 16.34 17.41 -5.07
CA ARG A 245 15.96 18.08 -6.32
C ARG A 245 14.80 17.35 -7.02
N ARG A 246 14.90 16.05 -7.22
CA ARG A 246 13.82 15.26 -7.87
C ARG A 246 12.51 15.29 -7.07
N ALA A 247 12.59 15.21 -5.74
CA ALA A 247 11.42 15.31 -4.88
C ALA A 247 10.73 16.68 -5.04
N ARG A 248 11.50 17.77 -5.03
CA ARG A 248 11.00 19.14 -5.23
C ARG A 248 10.40 19.36 -6.61
N LEU A 249 11.09 18.91 -7.66
CA LEU A 249 10.60 18.99 -9.04
C LEU A 249 9.23 18.31 -9.15
N ARG A 250 9.10 17.12 -8.62
CA ARG A 250 7.85 16.40 -8.65
C ARG A 250 6.72 17.09 -7.89
N THR A 251 6.99 17.76 -6.76
CA THR A 251 5.96 18.54 -6.07
C THR A 251 5.52 19.73 -6.90
N ILE A 252 6.45 20.45 -7.57
CA ILE A 252 6.14 21.55 -8.48
C ILE A 252 5.29 21.08 -9.66
N GLU A 253 5.63 19.96 -10.27
CA GLU A 253 4.88 19.32 -11.37
C GLU A 253 3.43 19.00 -10.95
N ASN A 254 3.20 18.81 -9.65
CA ASN A 254 1.87 18.58 -9.07
C ASN A 254 1.22 19.84 -8.45
N GLY A 255 1.74 21.02 -8.76
CA GLY A 255 1.14 22.30 -8.39
C GLY A 255 1.51 22.81 -7.00
N VAL A 256 2.50 22.22 -6.33
CA VAL A 256 2.87 22.55 -4.94
C VAL A 256 4.37 22.62 -4.78
N LEU A 257 4.87 23.56 -3.97
CA LEU A 257 6.25 23.56 -3.48
C LEU A 257 6.23 23.77 -1.97
N TYR A 258 6.67 22.76 -1.23
CA TYR A 258 6.83 22.85 0.22
C TYR A 258 8.12 23.58 0.59
N GLY A 259 8.09 24.38 1.68
CA GLY A 259 9.26 25.07 2.22
C GLY A 259 10.35 24.13 2.75
N LYS A 260 11.43 24.67 3.30
CA LYS A 260 12.72 23.98 3.56
C LYS A 260 12.72 22.72 4.45
N LYS A 261 11.65 22.33 5.09
CA LYS A 261 11.62 21.07 5.89
C LYS A 261 11.25 19.86 5.03
N ILE A 262 12.25 19.35 4.32
CA ILE A 262 12.18 18.09 3.53
C ILE A 262 12.50 16.85 4.39
N GLU A 263 12.70 17.00 5.69
CA GLU A 263 13.03 15.88 6.58
C GLU A 263 11.91 14.84 6.76
N GLU A 264 10.72 15.07 6.15
CA GLU A 264 9.54 14.20 6.29
C GLU A 264 9.07 13.56 4.97
N LEU A 265 10.00 13.15 4.10
CA LEU A 265 9.69 12.37 2.89
C LEU A 265 9.15 10.95 3.19
N ASP A 266 9.11 10.54 4.45
CA ASP A 266 8.66 9.22 4.91
C ASP A 266 7.14 9.08 5.15
N GLY A 267 6.32 10.01 4.61
CA GLY A 267 4.85 9.86 4.64
C GLY A 267 4.23 10.05 6.03
N LYS A 268 4.91 10.72 6.94
CA LYS A 268 4.36 11.11 8.25
C LYS A 268 4.25 12.63 8.32
N THR A 269 2.99 13.09 8.28
CA THR A 269 2.56 14.46 8.54
C THR A 269 3.03 15.53 7.55
N ASP A 270 2.33 15.63 6.41
CA ASP A 270 2.24 16.85 5.61
C ASP A 270 1.58 17.96 6.44
N LYS A 271 2.28 18.60 7.37
CA LYS A 271 1.84 19.88 7.90
C LYS A 271 2.14 20.93 6.86
N MET A 272 1.09 21.58 6.33
CA MET A 272 1.25 22.79 5.52
C MET A 272 2.09 23.78 6.33
N SER A 273 3.35 23.99 5.93
CA SER A 273 4.17 25.04 6.51
C SER A 273 3.67 26.39 5.97
N SER A 274 3.90 27.47 6.70
CA SER A 274 3.62 28.84 6.24
C SER A 274 4.36 29.22 4.94
N GLU A 275 5.28 28.38 4.49
CA GLU A 275 6.11 28.56 3.30
C GLU A 275 5.66 27.71 2.09
N THR A 276 4.51 27.04 2.15
CA THR A 276 4.00 26.25 1.01
C THR A 276 3.53 27.18 -0.11
N LYS A 277 4.18 27.08 -1.28
CA LYS A 277 3.79 27.82 -2.48
C LYS A 277 2.87 26.95 -3.33
N ILE A 278 1.72 27.50 -3.70
CA ILE A 278 0.74 26.87 -4.61
C ILE A 278 0.89 27.50 -5.99
N PHE A 279 0.89 26.65 -7.01
CA PHE A 279 0.94 27.07 -8.41
C PHE A 279 -0.40 26.79 -9.10
N LYS A 280 -0.76 27.63 -10.08
CA LYS A 280 -1.82 27.25 -11.01
C LYS A 280 -1.43 25.96 -11.71
N SER A 281 -2.30 24.95 -11.66
CA SER A 281 -2.06 23.63 -12.25
C SER A 281 -3.19 23.27 -13.22
N TYR A 282 -2.85 23.00 -14.47
CA TYR A 282 -3.80 22.55 -15.48
C TYR A 282 -4.36 21.16 -15.22
N LYS A 283 -3.77 20.40 -14.28
CA LYS A 283 -4.40 19.17 -13.77
C LYS A 283 -5.77 19.44 -13.14
N ILE A 284 -5.90 20.57 -12.43
CA ILE A 284 -7.17 20.99 -11.80
C ILE A 284 -8.20 21.35 -12.88
N ASP A 285 -7.81 22.06 -13.92
CA ASP A 285 -8.70 22.42 -15.03
C ASP A 285 -9.22 21.15 -15.72
N TYR A 286 -8.35 20.18 -16.01
CA TYR A 286 -8.74 18.88 -16.56
C TYR A 286 -9.71 18.10 -15.64
N ILE A 287 -9.47 18.09 -14.33
CA ILE A 287 -10.34 17.45 -13.34
C ILE A 287 -11.74 18.09 -13.37
N LYS A 288 -11.84 19.42 -13.46
CA LYS A 288 -13.12 20.13 -13.55
C LYS A 288 -13.90 19.74 -14.80
N GLU A 289 -13.24 19.62 -15.95
CA GLU A 289 -13.88 19.14 -17.18
C GLU A 289 -14.42 17.71 -17.03
N ARG A 290 -13.66 16.80 -16.41
CA ARG A 290 -14.13 15.42 -16.18
C ARG A 290 -15.25 15.33 -15.14
N ALA A 291 -15.30 16.24 -14.17
CA ALA A 291 -16.39 16.32 -13.21
C ALA A 291 -17.74 16.62 -13.84
N LEU A 292 -17.78 17.33 -14.97
CA LEU A 292 -18.99 17.54 -15.78
C LEU A 292 -19.51 16.23 -16.41
N GLU A 293 -18.61 15.33 -16.79
CA GLU A 293 -18.99 14.07 -17.47
C GLU A 293 -19.33 12.94 -16.47
N PHE A 294 -18.70 12.96 -15.30
CA PHE A 294 -18.80 11.89 -14.32
C PHE A 294 -19.35 12.43 -13.00
N PRO A 295 -20.65 12.33 -12.76
CA PRO A 295 -21.25 12.80 -11.49
C PRO A 295 -20.73 12.07 -10.26
N LYS A 296 -20.23 10.83 -10.42
CA LYS A 296 -19.47 10.10 -9.41
C LYS A 296 -18.02 9.95 -9.87
N LEU A 297 -17.12 10.70 -9.24
CA LEU A 297 -15.72 10.77 -9.59
C LEU A 297 -14.85 10.51 -8.37
N LEU A 298 -13.89 9.58 -8.52
CA LEU A 298 -12.86 9.33 -7.51
C LEU A 298 -11.53 9.93 -7.98
N ILE A 299 -10.91 10.74 -7.14
CA ILE A 299 -9.64 11.39 -7.44
C ILE A 299 -8.61 10.91 -6.40
N PHE A 300 -7.53 10.32 -6.85
CA PHE A 300 -6.37 10.03 -6.02
C PHE A 300 -5.31 11.11 -6.19
N ALA A 301 -4.82 11.63 -5.08
CA ALA A 301 -3.70 12.57 -5.04
C ALA A 301 -2.76 12.23 -3.88
N ASN A 302 -1.48 12.57 -4.03
CA ASN A 302 -0.46 12.22 -3.04
C ASN A 302 -0.20 13.36 -2.03
N TYR A 303 -0.34 14.60 -2.46
CA TYR A 303 0.05 15.78 -1.68
C TYR A 303 -1.15 16.46 -1.03
N THR A 304 -1.10 16.71 0.28
CA THR A 304 -2.22 17.33 1.02
C THR A 304 -2.59 18.70 0.47
N ALA A 305 -1.60 19.54 0.13
CA ALA A 305 -1.87 20.84 -0.46
C ALA A 305 -2.55 20.73 -1.83
N GLN A 306 -2.18 19.76 -2.68
CA GLN A 306 -2.86 19.48 -3.95
C GLN A 306 -4.31 19.04 -3.71
N ILE A 307 -4.55 18.16 -2.74
CA ILE A 307 -5.90 17.72 -2.34
C ILE A 307 -6.75 18.93 -1.98
N THR A 308 -6.22 19.82 -1.13
CA THR A 308 -6.92 21.03 -0.70
C THR A 308 -7.27 21.95 -1.87
N GLU A 309 -6.37 22.14 -2.83
CA GLU A 309 -6.63 23.02 -3.98
C GLU A 309 -7.64 22.39 -4.97
N ILE A 310 -7.59 21.07 -5.19
CA ILE A 310 -8.60 20.35 -5.98
C ILE A 310 -9.99 20.49 -5.29
N GLU A 311 -10.04 20.28 -3.98
CA GLU A 311 -11.28 20.40 -3.20
C GLU A 311 -11.88 21.80 -3.31
N LYS A 312 -11.08 22.86 -3.08
CA LYS A 312 -11.52 24.25 -3.21
C LYS A 312 -12.06 24.54 -4.61
N ALA A 313 -11.34 24.10 -5.64
CA ALA A 313 -11.73 24.35 -7.02
C ALA A 313 -13.07 23.69 -7.37
N LEU A 314 -13.29 22.44 -6.95
CA LEU A 314 -14.54 21.71 -7.21
C LEU A 314 -15.70 22.24 -6.38
N LYS A 315 -15.49 22.57 -5.11
CA LYS A 315 -16.53 23.18 -4.26
C LYS A 315 -16.98 24.54 -4.79
N LYS A 316 -16.06 25.33 -5.35
CA LYS A 316 -16.38 26.63 -5.99
C LYS A 316 -17.31 26.45 -7.19
N GLU A 317 -17.23 25.33 -7.92
CA GLU A 317 -18.13 24.97 -9.03
C GLU A 317 -19.44 24.32 -8.52
N GLY A 318 -19.66 24.22 -7.21
CA GLY A 318 -20.88 23.68 -6.62
C GLY A 318 -20.93 22.16 -6.48
N TYR A 319 -19.84 21.44 -6.70
CA TYR A 319 -19.81 19.97 -6.52
C TYR A 319 -19.84 19.57 -5.04
N ASN A 320 -20.54 18.45 -4.77
CA ASN A 320 -20.49 17.79 -3.47
C ASN A 320 -19.17 16.99 -3.36
N VAL A 321 -18.25 17.45 -2.52
CA VAL A 321 -16.88 16.93 -2.42
C VAL A 321 -16.57 16.51 -0.99
N SER A 322 -16.08 15.28 -0.82
CA SER A 322 -15.50 14.78 0.43
C SER A 322 -14.03 14.44 0.24
N THR A 323 -13.23 14.70 1.27
CA THR A 323 -11.81 14.33 1.28
C THR A 323 -11.55 13.16 2.20
N LEU A 324 -10.64 12.28 1.78
CA LEU A 324 -10.21 11.09 2.50
C LEU A 324 -8.70 11.12 2.65
N THR A 325 -8.23 11.66 3.76
CA THR A 325 -6.81 11.84 4.10
C THR A 325 -6.47 11.13 5.41
N GLY A 326 -5.21 11.06 5.78
CA GLY A 326 -4.78 10.56 7.09
C GLY A 326 -5.39 11.33 8.28
N GLN A 327 -5.92 12.54 8.04
CA GLN A 327 -6.57 13.38 9.05
C GLN A 327 -8.09 13.14 9.13
N THR A 328 -8.70 12.46 8.16
CA THR A 328 -10.14 12.17 8.14
C THR A 328 -10.47 11.15 9.23
N LYS A 329 -11.10 11.61 10.30
CA LYS A 329 -11.48 10.77 11.45
C LYS A 329 -12.77 9.98 11.18
N ASP A 330 -13.82 10.66 10.73
CA ASP A 330 -15.09 10.02 10.37
C ASP A 330 -15.09 9.59 8.90
N ARG A 331 -15.27 8.30 8.66
CA ARG A 331 -15.31 7.67 7.33
C ARG A 331 -16.63 6.99 7.04
N THR A 332 -17.61 7.15 7.89
CA THR A 332 -18.96 6.54 7.72
C THR A 332 -19.65 7.05 6.46
N PHE A 333 -19.31 8.26 6.01
CA PHE A 333 -19.82 8.82 4.75
C PHE A 333 -19.49 7.96 3.53
N ILE A 334 -18.38 7.21 3.53
CA ILE A 334 -17.95 6.39 2.38
C ILE A 334 -19.02 5.34 2.04
N ARG A 335 -19.60 4.70 3.07
CA ARG A 335 -20.65 3.72 2.87
C ARG A 335 -21.89 4.38 2.26
N LYS A 336 -22.31 5.53 2.81
CA LYS A 336 -23.45 6.31 2.29
C LYS A 336 -23.23 6.70 0.83
N VAL A 337 -22.05 7.21 0.48
CA VAL A 337 -21.70 7.60 -0.90
C VAL A 337 -21.68 6.39 -1.84
N ASN A 338 -21.15 5.23 -1.40
CA ASN A 338 -21.16 4.03 -2.23
C ASN A 338 -22.57 3.49 -2.52
N GLU A 339 -23.48 3.59 -1.58
CA GLU A 339 -24.86 3.08 -1.67
C GLU A 339 -25.81 4.07 -2.35
N SER A 340 -25.52 5.38 -2.28
CA SER A 340 -26.31 6.44 -2.90
C SER A 340 -26.07 6.54 -4.41
N PRO A 341 -27.10 6.76 -5.23
CA PRO A 341 -26.95 7.12 -6.64
C PRO A 341 -26.53 8.58 -6.86
N GLU A 342 -26.62 9.42 -5.84
CA GLU A 342 -26.40 10.87 -5.93
C GLU A 342 -24.99 11.23 -6.39
N PRO A 343 -24.85 12.34 -7.15
CA PRO A 343 -23.56 12.88 -7.55
C PRO A 343 -22.64 13.16 -6.36
N HIS A 344 -21.41 12.66 -6.41
CA HIS A 344 -20.44 12.88 -5.35
C HIS A 344 -19.02 12.69 -5.83
N ILE A 345 -18.12 13.57 -5.44
CA ILE A 345 -16.69 13.46 -5.72
C ILE A 345 -15.94 13.12 -4.43
N ILE A 346 -15.13 12.07 -4.45
CA ILE A 346 -14.20 11.77 -3.37
C ILE A 346 -12.78 12.06 -3.83
N ILE A 347 -12.05 12.85 -3.03
CA ILE A 347 -10.61 13.07 -3.21
C ILE A 347 -9.90 12.27 -2.12
N ALA A 348 -9.15 11.24 -2.50
CA ALA A 348 -8.48 10.33 -1.59
C ALA A 348 -6.95 10.45 -1.70
N GLN A 349 -6.28 10.42 -0.57
CA GLN A 349 -4.82 10.32 -0.56
C GLN A 349 -4.39 8.90 -0.96
N CYS A 350 -3.35 8.77 -1.80
CA CYS A 350 -2.92 7.48 -2.36
C CYS A 350 -2.52 6.44 -1.30
N ASP A 351 -1.93 6.88 -0.20
CA ASP A 351 -1.38 6.02 0.86
C ASP A 351 -2.39 5.64 1.95
N ILE A 352 -3.65 6.02 1.80
CA ILE A 352 -4.69 5.63 2.75
C ILE A 352 -5.06 4.18 2.54
N SER A 353 -4.69 3.37 3.47
CA SER A 353 -4.50 1.94 3.30
C SER A 353 -5.60 1.07 3.87
N SER A 354 -6.81 1.44 4.28
CA SER A 354 -7.61 0.39 4.92
C SER A 354 -9.14 0.51 4.93
N GLY A 355 -9.76 -0.65 4.96
CA GLY A 355 -11.09 -0.94 5.49
C GLY A 355 -12.29 -0.61 4.61
N TYR A 356 -12.20 0.21 3.57
CA TYR A 356 -13.36 0.69 2.82
C TYR A 356 -13.35 0.28 1.34
N SER A 357 -14.51 0.31 0.71
CA SER A 357 -14.71 0.08 -0.72
C SER A 357 -15.10 1.38 -1.41
N LEU A 358 -14.54 1.63 -2.59
CA LEU A 358 -14.86 2.76 -3.48
C LEU A 358 -15.39 2.23 -4.82
N SER A 359 -16.06 1.10 -4.82
CA SER A 359 -16.48 0.39 -6.03
C SER A 359 -17.69 1.00 -6.76
N SER A 360 -18.29 2.06 -6.23
CA SER A 360 -19.40 2.75 -6.90
C SER A 360 -18.95 3.75 -7.96
N PHE A 361 -17.66 4.11 -8.02
CA PHE A 361 -17.14 5.14 -8.89
C PHE A 361 -16.77 4.58 -10.27
N PRO A 362 -17.40 5.05 -11.37
CA PRO A 362 -17.10 4.58 -12.73
C PRO A 362 -15.81 5.16 -13.31
N CYS A 363 -15.40 6.31 -12.83
CA CYS A 363 -14.19 7.01 -13.26
C CYS A 363 -13.26 7.28 -12.05
N VAL A 364 -11.98 7.02 -12.25
CA VAL A 364 -10.91 7.23 -11.28
C VAL A 364 -9.82 8.07 -11.91
N ILE A 365 -9.49 9.20 -11.31
CA ILE A 365 -8.40 10.07 -11.76
C ILE A 365 -7.24 9.99 -10.75
N TYR A 366 -6.06 9.67 -11.24
CA TYR A 366 -4.81 9.83 -10.50
C TYR A 366 -4.22 11.20 -10.84
N ALA A 367 -4.49 12.20 -10.00
CA ALA A 367 -3.90 13.55 -10.13
C ALA A 367 -2.41 13.54 -9.81
N SER A 368 -2.00 12.72 -8.85
CA SER A 368 -0.61 12.33 -8.55
C SER A 368 -0.58 10.96 -7.90
N LYS A 369 0.54 10.25 -7.97
CA LYS A 369 0.72 8.92 -7.38
C LYS A 369 1.65 8.96 -6.17
N SER A 370 1.58 7.95 -5.30
CA SER A 370 2.62 7.68 -4.32
C SER A 370 3.91 7.21 -5.01
N TRP A 371 5.02 7.26 -4.28
CA TRP A 371 6.31 6.69 -4.72
C TRP A 371 6.32 5.16 -4.68
N ARG A 372 5.33 4.54 -4.00
CA ARG A 372 5.27 3.11 -3.71
C ARG A 372 4.25 2.43 -4.59
N TYR A 373 4.68 1.35 -5.25
CA TYR A 373 3.82 0.49 -6.05
C TYR A 373 2.67 -0.12 -5.23
N VAL A 374 2.95 -0.54 -3.99
CA VAL A 374 1.95 -1.11 -3.09
C VAL A 374 0.77 -0.16 -2.86
N SER A 375 1.02 1.14 -2.72
CA SER A 375 -0.05 2.14 -2.54
C SER A 375 -0.94 2.25 -3.76
N TYR A 376 -0.37 2.15 -4.97
CA TYR A 376 -1.13 2.11 -6.21
C TYR A 376 -2.00 0.85 -6.30
N GLU A 377 -1.44 -0.33 -6.08
CA GLU A 377 -2.16 -1.61 -6.07
C GLU A 377 -3.31 -1.60 -5.06
N GLN A 378 -3.07 -1.11 -3.86
CA GLN A 378 -4.11 -0.98 -2.85
C GLN A 378 -5.22 -0.02 -3.29
N SER A 379 -4.90 1.10 -3.95
CA SER A 379 -5.90 2.06 -4.44
C SER A 379 -6.78 1.46 -5.54
N VAL A 380 -6.20 0.72 -6.49
CA VAL A 380 -6.96 -0.03 -7.51
C VAL A 380 -7.90 -1.04 -6.86
N GLY A 381 -7.40 -1.79 -5.89
CA GLY A 381 -8.20 -2.77 -5.16
C GLY A 381 -9.30 -2.18 -4.27
N ARG A 382 -9.36 -0.85 -4.05
CA ARG A 382 -10.52 -0.19 -3.42
C ARG A 382 -11.68 -0.06 -4.38
N VAL A 383 -11.40 0.06 -5.66
CA VAL A 383 -12.39 0.21 -6.74
C VAL A 383 -12.87 -1.15 -7.23
N LEU A 384 -11.94 -2.06 -7.53
CA LEU A 384 -12.26 -3.41 -7.95
C LEU A 384 -12.41 -4.34 -6.75
N ARG A 385 -13.58 -4.97 -6.64
CA ARG A 385 -13.93 -5.91 -5.57
C ARG A 385 -14.68 -7.10 -6.16
N ALA A 386 -14.39 -8.29 -5.65
CA ALA A 386 -15.00 -9.55 -6.11
C ALA A 386 -16.54 -9.51 -6.23
N ASN A 387 -17.21 -8.79 -5.33
CA ASN A 387 -18.66 -8.67 -5.32
C ASN A 387 -19.23 -7.49 -6.12
N LYS A 388 -18.37 -6.66 -6.72
CA LYS A 388 -18.76 -5.47 -7.50
C LYS A 388 -17.81 -5.25 -8.68
N LEU A 389 -17.63 -6.28 -9.48
CA LEU A 389 -16.83 -6.18 -10.71
C LEU A 389 -17.56 -5.36 -11.74
N LYS A 390 -16.94 -4.32 -12.25
CA LYS A 390 -17.44 -3.48 -13.33
C LYS A 390 -16.30 -2.88 -14.15
N LYS A 391 -16.62 -2.45 -15.36
CA LYS A 391 -15.70 -1.69 -16.19
C LYS A 391 -15.52 -0.29 -15.62
N ASN A 392 -14.27 0.12 -15.41
CA ASN A 392 -13.91 1.43 -14.90
C ASN A 392 -12.94 2.12 -15.85
N LEU A 393 -13.01 3.44 -15.90
CA LEU A 393 -12.04 4.30 -16.57
C LEU A 393 -11.04 4.84 -15.54
N TYR A 394 -9.75 4.53 -15.74
CA TYR A 394 -8.65 5.06 -14.95
C TYR A 394 -7.88 6.09 -15.77
N ILE A 395 -7.86 7.33 -15.34
CA ILE A 395 -7.15 8.44 -15.99
C ILE A 395 -5.93 8.79 -15.14
N HIS A 396 -4.76 8.76 -15.76
CA HIS A 396 -3.50 9.08 -15.11
C HIS A 396 -3.01 10.43 -15.63
N LEU A 397 -3.10 11.50 -14.80
CA LEU A 397 -2.58 12.81 -15.16
C LEU A 397 -1.10 12.87 -14.85
N VAL A 398 -0.29 13.08 -15.85
CA VAL A 398 1.17 13.13 -15.72
C VAL A 398 1.72 14.42 -16.31
N VAL A 399 2.79 14.93 -15.72
CA VAL A 399 3.61 16.00 -16.29
C VAL A 399 4.91 15.38 -16.77
N LYS A 400 5.39 15.80 -17.95
CA LYS A 400 6.68 15.36 -18.48
C LYS A 400 7.81 15.75 -17.54
N GLY A 401 8.51 14.77 -17.02
CA GLY A 401 9.57 14.92 -16.01
C GLY A 401 9.50 13.88 -14.91
N CYS A 402 9.75 14.27 -13.69
CA CYS A 402 9.79 13.37 -12.53
C CYS A 402 8.43 12.69 -12.26
N ASP A 403 7.32 13.37 -12.58
CA ASP A 403 5.97 12.81 -12.40
C ASP A 403 5.69 11.68 -13.39
N LEU A 404 6.07 11.84 -14.67
CA LEU A 404 6.00 10.79 -15.68
C LEU A 404 6.95 9.62 -15.36
N ASP A 405 8.17 9.90 -14.90
CA ASP A 405 9.11 8.86 -14.47
C ASP A 405 8.55 8.03 -13.32
N CYS A 406 7.89 8.68 -12.35
CA CYS A 406 7.21 8.01 -11.25
C CYS A 406 6.05 7.14 -11.78
N HIS A 407 5.23 7.67 -12.68
CA HIS A 407 4.16 6.91 -13.31
C HIS A 407 4.69 5.63 -13.97
N ASN A 408 5.70 5.75 -14.82
CA ASN A 408 6.29 4.62 -15.55
C ASN A 408 6.89 3.57 -14.60
N SER A 409 7.52 4.01 -13.49
CA SER A 409 8.05 3.11 -12.47
C SER A 409 6.94 2.31 -11.80
N ILE A 410 5.89 2.99 -11.35
CA ILE A 410 4.74 2.38 -10.68
C ILE A 410 4.01 1.41 -11.63
N MET A 411 3.78 1.80 -12.90
CA MET A 411 3.12 0.94 -13.87
C MET A 411 3.95 -0.29 -14.27
N SER A 412 5.28 -0.24 -14.08
CA SER A 412 6.16 -1.40 -14.22
C SER A 412 6.27 -2.28 -12.95
N GLY A 413 5.45 -2.01 -11.93
CA GLY A 413 5.44 -2.78 -10.68
C GLY A 413 6.62 -2.49 -9.75
N GLN A 414 7.24 -1.31 -9.85
CA GLN A 414 8.43 -0.94 -9.08
C GLN A 414 8.21 0.34 -8.27
N ASP A 415 8.78 0.36 -7.06
CA ASP A 415 8.86 1.60 -6.29
C ASP A 415 9.78 2.61 -6.97
N PHE A 416 9.31 3.86 -7.08
CA PHE A 416 10.10 4.92 -7.72
C PHE A 416 11.37 5.26 -6.94
N GLN A 417 11.35 5.17 -5.62
CA GLN A 417 12.53 5.40 -4.77
C GLN A 417 13.69 4.44 -5.07
N GLU A 418 13.40 3.20 -5.45
CA GLU A 418 14.45 2.23 -5.80
C GLU A 418 15.19 2.61 -7.07
N LYS A 419 14.50 3.21 -8.05
CA LYS A 419 15.13 3.74 -9.26
C LYS A 419 16.04 4.94 -8.98
N LEU A 420 15.71 5.77 -7.99
CA LEU A 420 16.52 6.93 -7.62
C LEU A 420 17.88 6.55 -7.05
N THR A 421 17.93 5.43 -6.31
CA THR A 421 19.18 4.94 -5.70
C THR A 421 20.13 4.28 -6.71
N LEU A 422 19.60 3.84 -7.86
CA LEU A 422 20.36 3.10 -8.88
C LEU A 422 20.91 3.99 -10.01
N ASN A 423 20.43 5.23 -10.12
CA ASN A 423 20.83 6.18 -11.16
C ASN A 423 21.76 7.30 -10.65
N ILE A 424 22.41 7.13 -9.48
CA ILE A 424 23.40 8.05 -8.92
C ILE A 424 24.80 7.49 -9.14
#